data_6fb2bb0f33d5fe208d828275f042eb90
#
_entry.id   6fb2bb0f33d5fe208d828275f042eb90
#
_cell.length_a   1.000
_cell.length_b   1.000
_cell.length_c   1.000
_cell.angle_alpha   90.00
_cell.angle_beta   90.00
_cell.angle_gamma   90.00
#
_symmetry.space_group_name_H-M   'P 1'
#
loop_
_entity.id
_entity.type
_entity.pdbx_description
1 polymer ?
#
loop_
_entity_poly.entity_id
_entity_poly.type
_entity_poly.pdbx_seq_one_letter_code
_entity_poly.pdbx_strand_id
1 'polypeptide(L)'
;MLIERACRVCGVSREEMLSSSRKRGAVVARQMLCYALREKGYVWQMCGRVINRDHATAMYGARMFEVQLLIGDKLIMYAWRLFTDDSIVIS
;
A
#
# COMPACT_ATOMS: atom_id res chain seq x y z
N MET A 1 5.19 8.15 -8.90
CA MET A 1 4.65 6.84 -9.22
C MET A 1 3.92 6.26 -8.03
N LEU A 2 3.54 4.99 -8.12
CA LEU A 2 2.73 4.40 -7.05
C LEU A 2 3.45 4.32 -5.72
N ILE A 3 4.75 4.00 -5.73
CA ILE A 3 5.53 3.92 -4.50
C ILE A 3 5.53 5.26 -3.78
N GLU A 4 5.86 6.32 -4.49
CA GLU A 4 5.92 7.65 -3.89
C GLU A 4 4.56 8.11 -3.40
N ARG A 5 3.51 7.77 -4.14
CA ARG A 5 2.16 8.13 -3.73
C ARG A 5 1.76 7.42 -2.44
N ALA A 6 2.06 6.11 -2.34
CA ALA A 6 1.75 5.36 -1.13
C ALA A 6 2.50 5.93 0.07
N CYS A 7 3.77 6.26 -0.11
CA CYS A 7 4.57 6.83 0.96
C CYS A 7 4.04 8.19 1.39
N ARG A 8 3.66 9.03 0.45
CA ARG A 8 3.15 10.36 0.75
C ARG A 8 1.84 10.28 1.52
N VAL A 9 0.94 9.40 1.08
CA VAL A 9 -0.36 9.24 1.74
C VAL A 9 -0.18 8.76 3.18
N CYS A 10 0.77 7.86 3.40
CA CYS A 10 0.98 7.27 4.73
C CYS A 10 1.98 8.04 5.58
N GLY A 11 2.59 9.08 5.03
CA GLY A 11 3.51 9.91 5.80
C GLY A 11 4.83 9.23 6.15
N VAL A 12 5.32 8.36 5.27
CA VAL A 12 6.60 7.67 5.49
C VAL A 12 7.53 7.89 4.30
N SER A 13 8.82 7.70 4.51
CA SER A 13 9.78 7.78 3.44
C SER A 13 9.81 6.46 2.68
N ARG A 14 10.33 6.49 1.47
CA ARG A 14 10.53 5.29 0.68
C ARG A 14 11.46 4.32 1.41
N GLU A 15 12.53 4.86 2.00
CA GLU A 15 13.46 4.03 2.75
C GLU A 15 12.79 3.30 3.88
N GLU A 16 11.93 4.00 4.63
CA GLU A 16 11.24 3.38 5.75
C GLU A 16 10.26 2.32 5.28
N MET A 17 9.53 2.58 4.19
CA MET A 17 8.60 1.60 3.64
C MET A 17 9.33 0.32 3.23
N LEU A 18 10.52 0.46 2.65
CA LEU A 18 11.29 -0.69 2.18
C LEU A 18 12.12 -1.37 3.27
N SER A 19 12.20 -0.76 4.44
CA SER A 19 12.95 -1.30 5.58
C SER A 19 12.10 -2.32 6.34
N SER A 20 12.64 -2.78 7.46
CA SER A 20 11.92 -3.69 8.36
C SER A 20 11.04 -2.96 9.37
N SER A 21 10.82 -1.66 9.18
CA SER A 21 10.03 -0.85 10.12
C SER A 21 8.64 -1.43 10.30
N ARG A 22 8.19 -1.45 11.56
CA ARG A 22 6.85 -1.90 11.92
C ARG A 22 5.93 -0.74 12.29
N LYS A 23 6.37 0.48 12.04
CA LYS A 23 5.51 1.65 12.26
C LYS A 23 4.26 1.51 11.40
N ARG A 24 3.14 1.97 11.95
CA ARG A 24 1.85 1.78 11.27
C ARG A 24 1.86 2.36 9.87
N GLY A 25 2.42 3.55 9.68
CA GLY A 25 2.46 4.16 8.35
C GLY A 25 3.21 3.32 7.33
N ALA A 26 4.36 2.76 7.74
CA ALA A 26 5.15 1.91 6.84
C ALA A 26 4.39 0.63 6.50
N VAL A 27 3.74 0.02 7.50
CA VAL A 27 2.98 -1.21 7.28
C VAL A 27 1.81 -0.95 6.33
N VAL A 28 1.06 0.12 6.58
CA VAL A 28 -0.09 0.46 5.74
C VAL A 28 0.36 0.78 4.32
N ALA A 29 1.46 1.48 4.16
CA ALA A 29 1.98 1.82 2.82
C ALA A 29 2.28 0.56 2.02
N ARG A 30 2.94 -0.43 2.65
CA ARG A 30 3.25 -1.69 1.98
C ARG A 30 1.99 -2.45 1.60
N GLN A 31 1.04 -2.54 2.52
CA GLN A 31 -0.20 -3.27 2.30
C GLN A 31 -1.03 -2.62 1.20
N MET A 32 -1.16 -1.31 1.25
CA MET A 32 -1.93 -0.55 0.27
C MET A 32 -1.31 -0.69 -1.12
N LEU A 33 0.00 -0.60 -1.19
CA LEU A 33 0.71 -0.71 -2.47
C LEU A 33 0.52 -2.10 -3.09
N CYS A 34 0.63 -3.15 -2.29
CA CYS A 34 0.42 -4.51 -2.78
C CYS A 34 -1.01 -4.72 -3.24
N TYR A 35 -1.98 -4.20 -2.50
CA TYR A 35 -3.37 -4.29 -2.88
C TYR A 35 -3.61 -3.58 -4.22
N ALA A 36 -3.06 -2.38 -4.37
CA ALA A 36 -3.23 -1.60 -5.60
C ALA A 36 -2.59 -2.30 -6.80
N LEU A 37 -1.39 -2.83 -6.62
CA LEU A 37 -0.70 -3.53 -7.70
C LEU A 37 -1.47 -4.77 -8.13
N ARG A 38 -2.01 -5.51 -7.17
CA ARG A 38 -2.79 -6.69 -7.49
C ARG A 38 -4.07 -6.31 -8.24
N GLU A 39 -4.70 -5.21 -7.87
CA GLU A 39 -5.87 -4.71 -8.56
C GLU A 39 -5.55 -4.39 -10.02
N LYS A 40 -4.31 -3.98 -10.30
CA LYS A 40 -3.87 -3.70 -11.66
C LYS A 40 -3.42 -4.95 -12.41
N GLY A 41 -3.47 -6.11 -11.77
CA GLY A 41 -3.17 -7.38 -12.43
C GLY A 41 -1.73 -7.87 -12.30
N TYR A 42 -0.91 -7.23 -11.48
CA TYR A 42 0.46 -7.70 -11.28
C TYR A 42 0.48 -8.99 -10.47
N VAL A 43 1.42 -9.88 -10.81
CA VAL A 43 1.57 -11.13 -10.07
C VAL A 43 2.15 -10.87 -8.69
N TRP A 44 1.91 -11.80 -7.76
CA TRP A 44 2.33 -11.63 -6.38
C TRP A 44 3.84 -11.48 -6.23
N GLN A 45 4.62 -12.17 -7.05
CA GLN A 45 6.09 -12.04 -7.02
C GLN A 45 6.53 -10.60 -7.30
N MET A 46 5.87 -9.94 -8.23
CA MET A 46 6.17 -8.55 -8.54
C MET A 46 5.76 -7.64 -7.38
N CYS A 47 4.59 -7.88 -6.80
CA CYS A 47 4.14 -7.09 -5.66
C CYS A 47 5.13 -7.17 -4.51
N GLY A 48 5.61 -8.38 -4.22
CA GLY A 48 6.60 -8.58 -3.16
C GLY A 48 7.92 -7.88 -3.46
N ARG A 49 8.35 -7.95 -4.71
CA ARG A 49 9.61 -7.31 -5.11
C ARG A 49 9.56 -5.79 -4.90
N VAL A 50 8.43 -5.18 -5.20
CA VAL A 50 8.28 -3.74 -5.07
C VAL A 50 8.44 -3.28 -3.62
N ILE A 51 7.99 -4.08 -2.67
CA ILE A 51 8.10 -3.73 -1.24
C ILE A 51 9.27 -4.43 -0.57
N ASN A 52 10.12 -5.10 -1.34
CA ASN A 52 11.29 -5.82 -0.84
C ASN A 52 10.91 -6.94 0.15
N ARG A 53 9.89 -7.70 -0.21
CA ARG A 53 9.41 -8.85 0.57
C ARG A 53 9.12 -9.99 -0.39
N ASP A 54 8.87 -11.19 0.17
CA ASP A 54 8.50 -12.33 -0.67
C ASP A 54 7.02 -12.23 -1.06
N HIS A 55 6.60 -13.10 -1.97
CA HIS A 55 5.24 -13.05 -2.49
C HIS A 55 4.20 -13.39 -1.42
N ALA A 56 4.54 -14.26 -0.49
CA ALA A 56 3.59 -14.63 0.57
C ALA A 56 3.29 -13.44 1.47
N THR A 57 4.30 -12.65 1.79
CA THR A 57 4.13 -11.43 2.58
C THR A 57 3.27 -10.42 1.83
N ALA A 58 3.49 -10.30 0.50
CA ALA A 58 2.69 -9.38 -0.32
C ALA A 58 1.23 -9.82 -0.35
N MET A 59 0.97 -11.13 -0.49
CA MET A 59 -0.38 -11.66 -0.49
C MET A 59 -1.09 -11.38 0.83
N TYR A 60 -0.39 -11.65 1.93
CA TYR A 60 -0.96 -11.41 3.25
C TYR A 60 -1.27 -9.92 3.46
N GLY A 61 -0.34 -9.07 3.07
CA GLY A 61 -0.51 -7.63 3.23
C GLY A 61 -1.70 -7.09 2.44
N ALA A 62 -1.82 -7.53 1.18
CA ALA A 62 -2.93 -7.10 0.34
C ALA A 62 -4.26 -7.58 0.91
N ARG A 63 -4.30 -8.82 1.41
CA ARG A 63 -5.51 -9.36 2.01
C ARG A 63 -5.89 -8.59 3.28
N MET A 64 -4.91 -8.26 4.10
CA MET A 64 -5.19 -7.48 5.31
C MET A 64 -5.73 -6.11 4.98
N PHE A 65 -5.18 -5.47 3.94
CA PHE A 65 -5.68 -4.17 3.53
C PHE A 65 -7.13 -4.27 3.06
N GLU A 66 -7.42 -5.29 2.26
CA GLU A 66 -8.79 -5.53 1.78
C GLU A 66 -9.77 -5.73 2.93
N VAL A 67 -9.38 -6.54 3.92
CA VAL A 67 -10.23 -6.78 5.08
C VAL A 67 -10.53 -5.48 5.80
N GLN A 68 -9.51 -4.65 6.00
CA GLN A 68 -9.70 -3.38 6.68
C GLN A 68 -10.62 -2.44 5.90
N LEU A 69 -10.54 -2.46 4.58
CA LEU A 69 -11.48 -1.70 3.75
C LEU A 69 -12.91 -2.21 3.94
N LEU A 70 -13.08 -3.53 3.93
CA LEU A 70 -14.41 -4.14 4.02
C LEU A 70 -15.07 -3.88 5.37
N ILE A 71 -14.29 -3.89 6.46
CA ILE A 71 -14.87 -3.61 7.77
C ILE A 71 -15.04 -2.12 8.04
N GLY A 72 -14.62 -1.28 7.10
CA GLY A 72 -14.87 0.14 7.20
C GLY A 72 -13.92 0.90 8.12
N ASP A 73 -12.68 0.45 8.25
CA ASP A 73 -11.67 1.19 9.01
C ASP A 73 -11.50 2.57 8.39
N LYS A 74 -11.82 3.61 9.15
CA LYS A 74 -11.89 4.97 8.62
C LYS A 74 -10.55 5.49 8.13
N LEU A 75 -9.47 5.18 8.84
CA LEU A 75 -8.14 5.63 8.43
C LEU A 75 -7.71 4.94 7.15
N ILE A 76 -7.98 3.64 7.05
CA ILE A 76 -7.64 2.88 5.85
C ILE A 76 -8.45 3.36 4.65
N MET A 77 -9.76 3.59 4.85
CA MET A 77 -10.60 4.10 3.79
C MET A 77 -10.14 5.47 3.32
N TYR A 78 -9.74 6.32 4.25
CA TYR A 78 -9.24 7.65 3.91
C TYR A 78 -7.93 7.55 3.12
N ALA A 79 -7.01 6.70 3.58
CA ALA A 79 -5.74 6.50 2.88
C ALA A 79 -5.96 5.99 1.46
N TRP A 80 -6.85 5.01 1.30
CA TRP A 80 -7.16 4.46 -0.02
C TRP A 80 -7.76 5.50 -0.94
N ARG A 81 -8.65 6.32 -0.40
CA ARG A 81 -9.28 7.40 -1.17
C ARG A 81 -8.23 8.38 -1.67
N LEU A 82 -7.32 8.81 -0.80
CA LEU A 82 -6.26 9.73 -1.20
C LEU A 82 -5.34 9.09 -2.24
N PHE A 83 -5.06 7.82 -2.05
CA PHE A 83 -4.17 7.10 -2.96
C PHE A 83 -4.76 6.97 -4.36
N THR A 84 -6.07 6.77 -4.45
CA THR A 84 -6.74 6.53 -5.72
C THR A 84 -7.37 7.78 -6.33
N ASP A 85 -7.33 8.90 -5.64
CA ASP A 85 -7.97 10.12 -6.13
C ASP A 85 -7.06 10.87 -7.10
N ASP A 86 -7.19 10.56 -8.38
CA ASP A 86 -6.37 11.16 -9.42
C ASP A 86 -6.68 12.63 -9.65
N SER A 87 -7.86 13.10 -9.24
CA SER A 87 -8.24 14.49 -9.45
C SER A 87 -7.35 15.44 -8.66
N ILE A 88 -6.84 14.98 -7.52
CA ILE A 88 -5.93 15.80 -6.72
C ILE A 88 -4.60 16.00 -7.44
N VAL A 89 -4.19 15.00 -8.20
CA VAL A 89 -2.91 15.05 -8.92
C VAL A 89 -3.00 16.00 -10.10
N ILE A 90 -4.15 16.05 -10.74
CA ILE A 90 -4.35 16.86 -11.93
C ILE A 90 -4.47 18.35 -11.57
N SER A 91 -5.13 18.64 -10.50
CA SER A 91 -5.30 20.00 -10.06
C SER A 91 -4.04 20.54 -9.39
#